data_05c1441c851081c6a16ad35d7c0b4c31
#
_entry.id   05c1441c851081c6a16ad35d7c0b4c31
#
_cell.length_a   1.000
_cell.length_b   1.000
_cell.length_c   1.000
_cell.angle_alpha   90.00
_cell.angle_beta   90.00
_cell.angle_gamma   90.00
#
_symmetry.space_group_name_H-M   'P 1'
#
loop_
_entity.id
_entity.type
_entity.pdbx_description
1 polymer ?
#
loop_
_entity_poly.entity_id
_entity_poly.type
_entity_poly.pdbx_seq_one_letter_code
_entity_poly.pdbx_strand_id
1 'polypeptide(L)'
;MNKKILIIANDFTTVYNFRLELIEYLISHKQKVFIALPNDKRNDVFISLGVNIIPLNINRFGTNPIEDLKTTFTICKIIKDIKPDIVFTYTAKPNIYGGLACRFSKTPYVANITGLGSNFEKQNIIAKIMLVLQKIAYKKAKMVFFQNNSNLEFFKSKKIIKKNFGLLPGSGVNLKSNAYQDMPYNDTVKFITVARIRKDKGYDELFKAINRATNETLNAEFHIVGWYEDEEYKTKIESFNNNKNVIFYNGVSHEEVYKLLVECDCLIHPSHHEGMSNVILEASATGRPSIVSNIPGCAEGVTDGKSGFYFEVKNTDDLYEKIKYFTTLSHQKKSDLGKAARQKAESEFDRQIVIDKYYELI
;
A
#
# COMPACT_ATOMS: atom_id res chain seq x y z
N MET A 1 22.31 -22.63 -5.20
CA MET A 1 22.92 -22.45 -3.88
C MET A 1 21.89 -21.86 -2.94
N ASN A 2 21.80 -22.33 -1.68
CA ASN A 2 20.87 -21.79 -0.71
C ASN A 2 21.40 -20.45 -0.17
N LYS A 3 20.87 -19.34 -0.64
CA LYS A 3 21.26 -18.01 -0.16
C LYS A 3 20.55 -17.64 1.12
N LYS A 4 21.18 -16.83 1.94
CA LYS A 4 20.62 -16.22 3.15
C LYS A 4 20.06 -14.84 2.79
N ILE A 5 18.77 -14.65 2.99
CA ILE A 5 18.08 -13.40 2.70
C ILE A 5 17.60 -12.81 4.02
N LEU A 6 17.99 -11.57 4.29
CA LEU A 6 17.52 -10.82 5.46
C LEU A 6 16.50 -9.77 5.02
N ILE A 7 15.31 -9.82 5.58
CA ILE A 7 14.26 -8.82 5.42
C ILE A 7 14.26 -7.93 6.67
N ILE A 8 14.27 -6.61 6.49
CA ILE A 8 14.19 -5.64 7.59
C ILE A 8 12.93 -4.79 7.41
N ALA A 9 12.04 -4.83 8.39
CA ALA A 9 10.80 -4.08 8.42
C ALA A 9 10.51 -3.53 9.83
N ASN A 10 9.59 -2.59 9.93
CA ASN A 10 9.26 -1.95 11.20
C ASN A 10 7.96 -2.44 11.84
N ASP A 11 7.21 -3.32 11.19
CA ASP A 11 6.00 -3.93 11.76
C ASP A 11 5.61 -5.24 11.06
N PHE A 12 4.85 -6.07 11.76
CA PHE A 12 4.31 -7.33 11.28
C PHE A 12 3.41 -7.15 10.04
N THR A 13 2.49 -6.19 10.11
CA THR A 13 1.43 -6.01 9.09
C THR A 13 2.03 -5.69 7.72
N THR A 14 3.09 -4.88 7.68
CA THR A 14 3.81 -4.56 6.44
C THR A 14 4.41 -5.80 5.78
N VAL A 15 4.95 -6.72 6.57
CA VAL A 15 5.54 -7.95 6.03
C VAL A 15 4.45 -8.94 5.64
N TYR A 16 3.48 -9.17 6.51
CA TYR A 16 2.42 -10.15 6.30
C TYR A 16 1.57 -9.81 5.08
N ASN A 17 1.03 -8.60 5.01
CA ASN A 17 0.08 -8.24 3.93
C ASN A 17 0.76 -8.08 2.56
N PHE A 18 2.05 -7.74 2.52
CA PHE A 18 2.66 -7.31 1.28
C PHE A 18 3.89 -8.11 0.85
N ARG A 19 4.39 -9.03 1.69
CA ARG A 19 5.61 -9.78 1.42
C ARG A 19 5.49 -11.27 1.71
N LEU A 20 4.34 -11.72 2.22
CA LEU A 20 4.14 -13.13 2.58
C LEU A 20 4.42 -14.05 1.39
N GLU A 21 3.85 -13.77 0.23
CA GLU A 21 4.01 -14.62 -0.96
C GLU A 21 5.46 -14.58 -1.51
N LEU A 22 6.16 -13.43 -1.38
CA LEU A 22 7.59 -13.38 -1.69
C LEU A 22 8.38 -14.29 -0.73
N ILE A 23 8.05 -14.28 0.55
CA ILE A 23 8.70 -15.13 1.56
C ILE A 23 8.45 -16.60 1.26
N GLU A 24 7.20 -16.98 1.00
CA GLU A 24 6.82 -18.35 0.63
C GLU A 24 7.54 -18.80 -0.64
N TYR A 25 7.61 -17.94 -1.65
CA TYR A 25 8.33 -18.19 -2.89
C TYR A 25 9.82 -18.42 -2.63
N LEU A 26 10.46 -17.61 -1.81
CA LEU A 26 11.87 -17.75 -1.45
C LEU A 26 12.13 -19.08 -0.73
N ILE A 27 11.27 -19.46 0.21
CA ILE A 27 11.38 -20.72 0.96
C ILE A 27 11.19 -21.92 0.02
N SER A 28 10.18 -21.90 -0.85
CA SER A 28 9.93 -22.98 -1.82
C SER A 28 11.11 -23.18 -2.77
N HIS A 29 11.87 -22.11 -3.05
CA HIS A 29 13.12 -22.13 -3.81
C HIS A 29 14.36 -22.39 -2.95
N LYS A 30 14.17 -22.97 -1.74
CA LYS A 30 15.24 -23.41 -0.83
C LYS A 30 16.15 -22.28 -0.33
N GLN A 31 15.67 -21.02 -0.31
CA GLN A 31 16.42 -19.91 0.30
C GLN A 31 16.22 -19.91 1.81
N LYS A 32 17.23 -19.46 2.57
CA LYS A 32 17.12 -19.26 4.02
C LYS A 32 16.68 -17.84 4.30
N VAL A 33 15.45 -17.68 4.81
CA VAL A 33 14.86 -16.36 5.08
C VAL A 33 14.98 -16.01 6.55
N PHE A 34 15.46 -14.82 6.81
CA PHE A 34 15.53 -14.18 8.13
C PHE A 34 14.70 -12.89 8.06
N ILE A 35 13.92 -12.60 9.11
CA ILE A 35 13.16 -11.35 9.19
C ILE A 35 13.50 -10.63 10.48
N ALA A 36 14.01 -9.41 10.37
CA ALA A 36 14.26 -8.53 11.51
C ALA A 36 13.09 -7.55 11.67
N LEU A 37 12.31 -7.70 12.73
CA LEU A 37 11.13 -6.89 13.06
C LEU A 37 10.84 -6.92 14.58
N PRO A 38 9.97 -6.04 15.08
CA PRO A 38 9.56 -6.03 16.47
C PRO A 38 8.95 -7.36 16.93
N ASN A 39 9.11 -7.66 18.22
CA ASN A 39 8.45 -8.80 18.82
C ASN A 39 6.93 -8.64 18.76
N ASP A 40 6.26 -9.61 18.14
CA ASP A 40 4.82 -9.69 18.01
C ASP A 40 4.41 -11.16 18.03
N LYS A 41 3.39 -11.53 18.79
CA LYS A 41 2.88 -12.92 18.82
C LYS A 41 2.44 -13.42 17.44
N ARG A 42 2.00 -12.52 16.57
CA ARG A 42 1.62 -12.84 15.19
C ARG A 42 2.80 -13.30 14.32
N ASN A 43 4.05 -13.07 14.77
CA ASN A 43 5.24 -13.54 14.06
C ASN A 43 5.33 -15.09 13.97
N ASP A 44 4.54 -15.81 14.78
CA ASP A 44 4.45 -17.27 14.73
C ASP A 44 4.04 -17.80 13.34
N VAL A 45 3.29 -17.02 12.57
CA VAL A 45 2.96 -17.34 11.19
C VAL A 45 4.23 -17.47 10.32
N PHE A 46 5.19 -16.58 10.48
CA PHE A 46 6.46 -16.69 9.73
C PHE A 46 7.32 -17.84 10.24
N ILE A 47 7.33 -18.09 11.54
CA ILE A 47 8.07 -19.20 12.15
C ILE A 47 7.54 -20.55 11.63
N SER A 48 6.22 -20.69 11.51
CA SER A 48 5.59 -21.90 10.95
C SER A 48 5.96 -22.18 9.50
N LEU A 49 6.32 -21.12 8.73
CA LEU A 49 6.85 -21.24 7.37
C LEU A 49 8.35 -21.59 7.33
N GLY A 50 9.04 -21.69 8.46
CA GLY A 50 10.47 -21.95 8.53
C GLY A 50 11.36 -20.70 8.45
N VAL A 51 10.79 -19.51 8.68
CA VAL A 51 11.52 -18.25 8.74
C VAL A 51 12.19 -18.06 10.10
N ASN A 52 13.40 -17.52 10.12
CA ASN A 52 14.11 -17.15 11.34
C ASN A 52 13.77 -15.70 11.72
N ILE A 53 13.03 -15.50 12.80
CA ILE A 53 12.68 -14.17 13.31
C ILE A 53 13.80 -13.64 14.21
N ILE A 54 14.16 -12.36 14.02
CA ILE A 54 15.16 -11.65 14.80
C ILE A 54 14.51 -10.41 15.39
N PRO A 55 14.46 -10.29 16.71
CA PRO A 55 13.91 -9.13 17.38
C PRO A 55 14.66 -7.86 17.00
N LEU A 56 13.94 -6.88 16.43
CA LEU A 56 14.49 -5.57 16.08
C LEU A 56 13.42 -4.49 16.28
N ASN A 57 13.57 -3.68 17.31
CA ASN A 57 12.67 -2.56 17.56
C ASN A 57 13.10 -1.34 16.78
N ILE A 58 12.24 -0.88 15.89
CA ILE A 58 12.40 0.37 15.13
C ILE A 58 11.23 1.28 15.46
N ASN A 59 11.47 2.39 16.14
CA ASN A 59 10.44 3.37 16.42
C ASN A 59 9.98 4.06 15.12
N ARG A 60 8.77 3.74 14.67
CA ARG A 60 8.23 4.18 13.38
C ARG A 60 8.15 5.71 13.25
N PHE A 61 7.77 6.38 14.31
CA PHE A 61 7.47 7.82 14.30
C PHE A 61 8.49 8.67 15.08
N GLY A 62 9.37 8.07 15.85
CA GLY A 62 10.39 8.76 16.63
C GLY A 62 11.41 9.48 15.74
N THR A 63 11.93 10.60 16.21
CA THR A 63 12.96 11.41 15.53
C THR A 63 14.21 11.56 16.40
N ASN A 64 14.45 10.63 17.33
CA ASN A 64 15.60 10.66 18.22
C ASN A 64 16.85 10.12 17.53
N PRO A 65 17.88 10.96 17.24
CA PRO A 65 19.07 10.54 16.52
C PRO A 65 19.88 9.45 17.25
N ILE A 66 19.85 9.43 18.59
CA ILE A 66 20.57 8.44 19.39
C ILE A 66 19.94 7.05 19.23
N GLU A 67 18.61 6.98 19.25
CA GLU A 67 17.88 5.72 19.00
C GLU A 67 18.12 5.22 17.56
N ASP A 68 18.11 6.14 16.59
CA ASP A 68 18.34 5.84 15.19
C ASP A 68 19.77 5.32 14.95
N LEU A 69 20.74 5.87 15.65
CA LEU A 69 22.13 5.38 15.63
C LEU A 69 22.25 3.99 16.27
N LYS A 70 21.65 3.78 17.46
CA LYS A 70 21.59 2.46 18.12
C LYS A 70 20.94 1.42 17.19
N THR A 71 19.84 1.77 16.52
CA THR A 71 19.18 0.91 15.55
C THR A 71 20.14 0.51 14.42
N THR A 72 20.88 1.47 13.86
CA THR A 72 21.87 1.19 12.82
C THR A 72 22.96 0.21 13.30
N PHE A 73 23.52 0.41 14.50
CA PHE A 73 24.51 -0.51 15.08
C PHE A 73 23.92 -1.90 15.35
N THR A 74 22.67 -1.98 15.82
CA THR A 74 21.98 -3.27 16.03
C THR A 74 21.84 -4.02 14.69
N ILE A 75 21.46 -3.32 13.63
CA ILE A 75 21.36 -3.92 12.28
C ILE A 75 22.75 -4.38 11.80
N CYS A 76 23.81 -3.61 12.03
CA CYS A 76 25.19 -4.03 11.70
C CYS A 76 25.57 -5.34 12.42
N LYS A 77 25.21 -5.48 13.70
CA LYS A 77 25.44 -6.71 14.46
C LYS A 77 24.66 -7.88 13.85
N ILE A 78 23.38 -7.71 13.58
CA ILE A 78 22.53 -8.72 12.93
C ILE A 78 23.16 -9.18 11.59
N ILE A 79 23.58 -8.25 10.74
CA ILE A 79 24.23 -8.56 9.47
C ILE A 79 25.52 -9.33 9.66
N LYS A 80 26.35 -8.95 10.65
CA LYS A 80 27.60 -9.63 10.96
C LYS A 80 27.37 -11.08 11.45
N ASP A 81 26.34 -11.30 12.26
CA ASP A 81 26.02 -12.61 12.84
C ASP A 81 25.41 -13.56 11.79
N ILE A 82 24.47 -13.07 10.95
CA ILE A 82 23.80 -13.87 9.92
C ILE A 82 24.67 -14.06 8.68
N LYS A 83 25.43 -13.02 8.29
CA LYS A 83 26.13 -12.91 7.01
C LYS A 83 25.19 -13.18 5.82
N PRO A 84 24.15 -12.35 5.62
CA PRO A 84 23.21 -12.54 4.54
C PRO A 84 23.86 -12.25 3.19
N ASP A 85 23.46 -12.98 2.15
CA ASP A 85 23.90 -12.73 0.77
C ASP A 85 23.25 -11.47 0.20
N ILE A 86 22.03 -11.17 0.67
CA ILE A 86 21.30 -9.95 0.29
C ILE A 86 20.34 -9.53 1.40
N VAL A 87 20.11 -8.21 1.51
CA VAL A 87 19.17 -7.62 2.47
C VAL A 87 18.06 -6.88 1.71
N PHE A 88 16.80 -7.11 2.09
CA PHE A 88 15.64 -6.36 1.60
C PHE A 88 15.13 -5.44 2.70
N THR A 89 14.94 -4.17 2.40
CA THR A 89 14.46 -3.17 3.35
C THR A 89 13.16 -2.54 2.86
N TYR A 90 12.22 -2.37 3.77
CA TYR A 90 10.90 -1.79 3.50
C TYR A 90 10.58 -0.67 4.48
N THR A 91 9.90 0.36 4.02
CA THR A 91 9.57 1.58 4.77
C THR A 91 10.75 2.51 5.04
N ALA A 92 10.49 3.77 5.45
CA ALA A 92 11.49 4.83 5.47
C ALA A 92 12.71 4.54 6.37
N LYS A 93 12.49 4.18 7.63
CA LYS A 93 13.59 3.95 8.59
C LYS A 93 14.42 2.71 8.29
N PRO A 94 13.83 1.52 8.05
CA PRO A 94 14.57 0.36 7.57
C PRO A 94 15.36 0.62 6.30
N ASN A 95 14.81 1.38 5.35
CA ASN A 95 15.53 1.75 4.12
C ASN A 95 16.77 2.61 4.41
N ILE A 96 16.68 3.56 5.33
CA ILE A 96 17.80 4.44 5.70
C ILE A 96 18.82 3.66 6.55
N TYR A 97 18.40 3.14 7.71
CA TYR A 97 19.33 2.57 8.70
C TYR A 97 19.84 1.19 8.28
N GLY A 98 18.97 0.38 7.66
CA GLY A 98 19.39 -0.87 7.00
C GLY A 98 20.34 -0.63 5.85
N GLY A 99 20.06 0.37 5.00
CA GLY A 99 20.95 0.77 3.92
C GLY A 99 22.31 1.26 4.41
N LEU A 100 22.37 2.06 5.47
CA LEU A 100 23.62 2.49 6.10
C LEU A 100 24.40 1.29 6.67
N ALA A 101 23.74 0.41 7.41
CA ALA A 101 24.34 -0.80 7.98
C ALA A 101 24.89 -1.71 6.86
N CYS A 102 24.14 -1.93 5.78
CA CYS A 102 24.60 -2.72 4.64
C CYS A 102 25.83 -2.09 3.95
N ARG A 103 25.91 -0.76 3.88
CA ARG A 103 27.11 -0.08 3.36
C ARG A 103 28.34 -0.31 4.24
N PHE A 104 28.18 -0.22 5.57
CA PHE A 104 29.30 -0.46 6.49
C PHE A 104 29.78 -1.90 6.42
N SER A 105 28.86 -2.86 6.32
CA SER A 105 29.18 -4.29 6.22
C SER A 105 29.52 -4.76 4.80
N LYS A 106 29.41 -3.89 3.80
CA LYS A 106 29.57 -4.20 2.36
C LYS A 106 28.60 -5.30 1.86
N THR A 107 27.45 -5.45 2.50
CA THR A 107 26.43 -6.44 2.14
C THR A 107 25.53 -5.88 1.04
N PRO A 108 25.24 -6.64 -0.04
CA PRO A 108 24.27 -6.23 -1.06
C PRO A 108 22.89 -6.00 -0.46
N TYR A 109 22.19 -4.98 -0.91
CA TYR A 109 20.84 -4.70 -0.41
C TYR A 109 19.95 -4.03 -1.45
N VAL A 110 18.64 -4.23 -1.27
CA VAL A 110 17.55 -3.65 -2.07
C VAL A 110 16.67 -2.83 -1.14
N ALA A 111 16.43 -1.58 -1.48
CA ALA A 111 15.49 -0.71 -0.77
C ALA A 111 14.20 -0.57 -1.57
N ASN A 112 13.04 -0.66 -0.90
CA ASN A 112 11.73 -0.41 -1.51
C ASN A 112 11.08 0.83 -0.91
N ILE A 113 10.88 1.85 -1.73
CA ILE A 113 10.25 3.12 -1.34
C ILE A 113 8.76 3.00 -1.63
N THR A 114 7.98 2.76 -0.58
CA THR A 114 6.52 2.57 -0.63
C THR A 114 5.73 3.87 -0.63
N GLY A 115 6.39 5.01 -0.49
CA GLY A 115 5.83 6.36 -0.45
C GLY A 115 6.82 7.33 0.19
N LEU A 116 6.62 8.63 -0.01
CA LEU A 116 7.49 9.65 0.58
C LEU A 116 7.25 9.83 2.08
N GLY A 117 6.02 9.54 2.54
CA GLY A 117 5.60 9.77 3.92
C GLY A 117 5.24 11.24 4.20
N SER A 118 4.41 11.47 5.21
CA SER A 118 3.87 12.79 5.57
C SER A 118 4.93 13.83 5.99
N ASN A 119 6.13 13.39 6.36
CA ASN A 119 7.21 14.32 6.74
C ASN A 119 7.74 15.13 5.55
N PHE A 120 7.63 14.63 4.32
CA PHE A 120 8.08 15.36 3.13
C PHE A 120 7.14 16.47 2.72
N GLU A 121 5.86 16.39 3.07
CA GLU A 121 4.87 17.43 2.82
C GLU A 121 5.17 18.71 3.60
N LYS A 122 5.70 18.57 4.81
CA LYS A 122 5.97 19.70 5.71
C LYS A 122 7.24 20.49 5.37
N GLN A 123 8.04 20.05 4.41
CA GLN A 123 9.32 20.67 3.98
C GLN A 123 10.22 21.16 5.13
N ASN A 124 10.13 20.52 6.29
CA ASN A 124 10.85 20.90 7.49
C ASN A 124 12.31 20.40 7.47
N ILE A 125 13.08 20.79 8.50
CA ILE A 125 14.49 20.43 8.64
C ILE A 125 14.68 18.91 8.71
N ILE A 126 13.72 18.17 9.30
CA ILE A 126 13.72 16.71 9.41
C ILE A 126 13.65 16.09 8.01
N ALA A 127 12.78 16.59 7.13
CA ALA A 127 12.71 16.13 5.75
C ALA A 127 14.03 16.31 5.01
N LYS A 128 14.71 17.45 5.21
CA LYS A 128 16.04 17.69 4.60
C LYS A 128 17.10 16.71 5.10
N ILE A 129 17.13 16.46 6.40
CA ILE A 129 18.03 15.46 7.01
C ILE A 129 17.74 14.07 6.44
N MET A 130 16.47 13.67 6.36
CA MET A 130 16.08 12.38 5.78
C MET A 130 16.56 12.24 4.32
N LEU A 131 16.43 13.29 3.49
CA LEU A 131 16.91 13.25 2.10
C LEU A 131 18.43 13.05 2.04
N VAL A 132 19.19 13.69 2.91
CA VAL A 132 20.65 13.50 3.00
C VAL A 132 20.99 12.08 3.41
N LEU A 133 20.33 11.56 4.45
CA LEU A 133 20.54 10.18 4.91
C LEU A 133 20.16 9.15 3.84
N GLN A 134 19.06 9.35 3.12
CA GLN A 134 18.66 8.51 1.99
C GLN A 134 19.69 8.56 0.86
N LYS A 135 20.19 9.74 0.51
CA LYS A 135 21.24 9.87 -0.49
C LYS A 135 22.52 9.11 -0.12
N ILE A 136 22.88 9.14 1.17
CA ILE A 136 24.01 8.37 1.67
C ILE A 136 23.65 6.87 1.66
N ALA A 137 22.51 6.50 2.18
CA ALA A 137 22.08 5.10 2.25
C ALA A 137 22.02 4.46 0.86
N TYR A 138 21.35 5.07 -0.13
CA TYR A 138 21.09 4.44 -1.42
C TYR A 138 22.26 4.46 -2.41
N LYS A 139 23.35 5.19 -2.13
CA LYS A 139 24.51 5.31 -3.03
C LYS A 139 25.13 3.97 -3.46
N LYS A 140 25.02 2.94 -2.63
CA LYS A 140 25.58 1.59 -2.85
C LYS A 140 24.50 0.50 -2.88
N ALA A 141 23.23 0.87 -2.98
CA ALA A 141 22.16 -0.09 -3.15
C ALA A 141 22.37 -0.91 -4.43
N LYS A 142 22.12 -2.22 -4.36
CA LYS A 142 22.04 -3.08 -5.54
C LYS A 142 20.87 -2.67 -6.42
N MET A 143 19.73 -2.31 -5.77
CA MET A 143 18.54 -1.77 -6.41
C MET A 143 17.77 -0.88 -5.42
N VAL A 144 17.14 0.18 -5.93
CA VAL A 144 16.15 0.99 -5.23
C VAL A 144 14.86 0.94 -6.03
N PHE A 145 13.84 0.31 -5.46
CA PHE A 145 12.53 0.22 -6.08
C PHE A 145 11.60 1.35 -5.63
N PHE A 146 10.80 1.84 -6.56
CA PHE A 146 9.73 2.81 -6.36
C PHE A 146 8.40 2.21 -6.80
N GLN A 147 7.31 2.67 -6.21
CA GLN A 147 5.96 2.17 -6.51
C GLN A 147 5.18 3.07 -7.48
N ASN A 148 5.67 4.29 -7.75
CA ASN A 148 5.12 5.17 -8.79
C ASN A 148 6.21 6.05 -9.40
N ASN A 149 5.91 6.58 -10.59
CA ASN A 149 6.83 7.44 -11.34
C ASN A 149 7.13 8.77 -10.63
N SER A 150 6.14 9.35 -9.97
CA SER A 150 6.30 10.65 -9.29
C SER A 150 7.38 10.59 -8.21
N ASN A 151 7.36 9.55 -7.38
CA ASN A 151 8.39 9.34 -6.36
C ASN A 151 9.77 9.10 -7.00
N LEU A 152 9.85 8.32 -8.07
CA LEU A 152 11.08 8.09 -8.80
C LEU A 152 11.66 9.40 -9.33
N GLU A 153 10.88 10.21 -10.02
CA GLU A 153 11.32 11.49 -10.58
C GLU A 153 11.69 12.51 -9.50
N PHE A 154 10.95 12.53 -8.37
CA PHE A 154 11.34 13.34 -7.21
C PHE A 154 12.74 12.97 -6.71
N PHE A 155 13.06 11.68 -6.54
CA PHE A 155 14.38 11.24 -6.06
C PHE A 155 15.49 11.52 -7.08
N LYS A 156 15.21 11.41 -8.37
CA LYS A 156 16.14 11.82 -9.45
C LYS A 156 16.41 13.32 -9.41
N SER A 157 15.36 14.15 -9.34
CA SER A 157 15.48 15.62 -9.31
C SER A 157 16.31 16.11 -8.12
N LYS A 158 16.19 15.44 -6.95
CA LYS A 158 16.99 15.71 -5.75
C LYS A 158 18.40 15.08 -5.81
N LYS A 159 18.75 14.40 -6.91
CA LYS A 159 20.03 13.69 -7.09
C LYS A 159 20.35 12.72 -5.95
N ILE A 160 19.30 12.08 -5.39
CA ILE A 160 19.42 11.06 -4.35
C ILE A 160 19.83 9.74 -4.94
N ILE A 161 19.24 9.37 -6.08
CA ILE A 161 19.58 8.19 -6.87
C ILE A 161 20.13 8.63 -8.24
N LYS A 162 21.02 7.81 -8.81
CA LYS A 162 21.60 8.06 -10.14
C LYS A 162 21.56 6.82 -11.03
N LYS A 163 21.59 5.64 -10.43
CA LYS A 163 21.60 4.32 -11.10
C LYS A 163 21.00 3.26 -10.18
N ASN A 164 20.78 2.07 -10.70
CA ASN A 164 20.25 0.92 -9.97
C ASN A 164 18.89 1.26 -9.31
N PHE A 165 17.96 1.73 -10.10
CA PHE A 165 16.57 1.97 -9.68
C PHE A 165 15.61 1.34 -10.65
N GLY A 166 14.42 1.05 -10.17
CA GLY A 166 13.34 0.47 -10.98
C GLY A 166 11.96 0.78 -10.40
N LEU A 167 10.94 0.55 -11.20
CA LEU A 167 9.55 0.63 -10.79
C LEU A 167 9.01 -0.76 -10.49
N LEU A 168 8.23 -0.84 -9.41
CA LEU A 168 7.38 -1.96 -9.08
C LEU A 168 5.92 -1.52 -9.18
N PRO A 169 5.01 -2.41 -9.59
CA PRO A 169 3.58 -2.14 -9.56
C PRO A 169 3.05 -2.23 -8.11
N GLY A 170 3.47 -1.31 -7.26
CA GLY A 170 3.17 -1.38 -5.83
C GLY A 170 3.78 -2.61 -5.15
N SER A 171 2.96 -3.28 -4.34
CA SER A 171 3.26 -4.60 -3.78
C SER A 171 2.74 -5.74 -4.66
N GLY A 172 2.06 -5.40 -5.75
CA GLY A 172 1.28 -6.33 -6.54
C GLY A 172 0.01 -6.80 -5.80
N VAL A 173 -0.87 -7.45 -6.51
CA VAL A 173 -2.07 -8.09 -5.96
C VAL A 173 -2.04 -9.59 -6.19
N ASN A 174 -2.43 -10.35 -5.17
CA ASN A 174 -2.59 -11.79 -5.31
C ASN A 174 -3.90 -12.10 -6.05
N LEU A 175 -3.80 -12.50 -7.31
CA LEU A 175 -4.95 -12.76 -8.18
C LEU A 175 -5.75 -14.00 -7.78
N LYS A 176 -5.20 -14.88 -6.92
CA LYS A 176 -5.88 -16.07 -6.42
C LYS A 176 -6.73 -15.74 -5.20
N SER A 177 -6.17 -15.00 -4.24
CA SER A 177 -6.92 -14.57 -3.06
C SER A 177 -7.94 -13.47 -3.37
N ASN A 178 -7.69 -12.67 -4.42
CA ASN A 178 -8.62 -11.68 -4.97
C ASN A 178 -9.14 -12.18 -6.33
N ALA A 179 -9.80 -13.35 -6.30
CA ALA A 179 -10.33 -13.98 -7.50
C ALA A 179 -11.40 -13.10 -8.16
N TYR A 180 -11.39 -13.09 -9.50
CA TYR A 180 -12.42 -12.39 -10.28
C TYR A 180 -13.81 -12.91 -9.95
N GLN A 181 -14.76 -12.00 -9.83
CA GLN A 181 -16.19 -12.28 -9.70
C GLN A 181 -16.96 -11.38 -10.67
N ASP A 182 -18.00 -11.93 -11.28
CA ASP A 182 -18.87 -11.13 -12.12
C ASP A 182 -19.49 -9.95 -11.35
N MET A 183 -19.86 -8.90 -12.08
CA MET A 183 -20.53 -7.73 -11.49
C MET A 183 -21.84 -8.16 -10.84
N PRO A 184 -22.10 -7.83 -9.56
CA PRO A 184 -23.34 -8.20 -8.91
C PRO A 184 -24.54 -7.48 -9.52
N TYR A 185 -25.72 -8.10 -9.41
CA TYR A 185 -26.99 -7.45 -9.74
C TYR A 185 -27.56 -6.83 -8.47
N ASN A 186 -27.33 -5.55 -8.29
CA ASN A 186 -27.85 -4.78 -7.17
C ASN A 186 -28.94 -3.81 -7.63
N ASP A 187 -30.11 -3.78 -6.96
CA ASP A 187 -31.16 -2.78 -7.21
C ASP A 187 -30.71 -1.38 -6.77
N THR A 188 -29.90 -1.32 -5.72
CA THR A 188 -29.23 -0.11 -5.23
C THR A 188 -27.74 -0.22 -5.50
N VAL A 189 -27.11 0.81 -6.08
CA VAL A 189 -25.68 0.80 -6.38
C VAL A 189 -24.87 0.85 -5.10
N LYS A 190 -24.02 -0.15 -4.87
CA LYS A 190 -23.20 -0.28 -3.67
C LYS A 190 -21.78 0.21 -3.92
N PHE A 191 -21.41 1.24 -3.19
CA PHE A 191 -20.04 1.75 -3.17
C PHE A 191 -19.31 1.27 -1.92
N ILE A 192 -18.01 1.00 -2.04
CA ILE A 192 -17.18 0.64 -0.90
C ILE A 192 -15.95 1.54 -0.82
N THR A 193 -15.58 1.94 0.40
CA THR A 193 -14.30 2.61 0.70
C THR A 193 -13.57 1.81 1.76
N VAL A 194 -12.31 1.46 1.50
CA VAL A 194 -11.49 0.67 2.42
C VAL A 194 -10.19 1.43 2.70
N ALA A 195 -10.07 2.02 3.88
CA ALA A 195 -8.85 2.70 4.33
C ALA A 195 -8.90 2.98 5.83
N ARG A 196 -7.75 3.28 6.43
CA ARG A 196 -7.71 3.92 7.76
C ARG A 196 -8.43 5.27 7.68
N ILE A 197 -9.32 5.52 8.63
CA ILE A 197 -10.14 6.73 8.63
C ILE A 197 -9.32 7.88 9.23
N ARG A 198 -8.80 8.70 8.33
CA ARG A 198 -7.98 9.88 8.62
C ARG A 198 -8.12 10.89 7.48
N LYS A 199 -7.69 12.12 7.77
CA LYS A 199 -7.82 13.26 6.85
C LYS A 199 -7.14 13.03 5.49
N ASP A 200 -5.93 12.49 5.49
CA ASP A 200 -5.16 12.26 4.25
C ASP A 200 -5.73 11.12 3.37
N LYS A 201 -6.75 10.41 3.85
CA LYS A 201 -7.51 9.41 3.07
C LYS A 201 -8.79 9.98 2.44
N GLY A 202 -9.02 11.31 2.54
CA GLY A 202 -10.11 12.00 1.84
C GLY A 202 -11.51 11.76 2.41
N TYR A 203 -11.60 11.38 3.68
CA TYR A 203 -12.89 11.13 4.31
C TYR A 203 -13.75 12.39 4.47
N ASP A 204 -13.13 13.58 4.54
CA ASP A 204 -13.90 14.82 4.59
C ASP A 204 -14.68 15.07 3.29
N GLU A 205 -14.05 14.78 2.15
CA GLU A 205 -14.68 14.87 0.83
C GLU A 205 -15.71 13.78 0.65
N LEU A 206 -15.39 12.55 1.06
CA LEU A 206 -16.30 11.41 0.98
C LEU A 206 -17.59 11.66 1.77
N PHE A 207 -17.49 12.07 3.03
CA PHE A 207 -18.67 12.31 3.86
C PHE A 207 -19.55 13.45 3.35
N LYS A 208 -18.96 14.50 2.80
CA LYS A 208 -19.73 15.57 2.13
C LYS A 208 -20.44 15.06 0.87
N ALA A 209 -19.77 14.24 0.05
CA ALA A 209 -20.38 13.63 -1.13
C ALA A 209 -21.51 12.67 -0.77
N ILE A 210 -21.36 11.87 0.29
CA ILE A 210 -22.40 10.97 0.82
C ILE A 210 -23.61 11.77 1.32
N ASN A 211 -23.39 12.84 2.09
CA ASN A 211 -24.48 13.72 2.56
C ASN A 211 -25.25 14.32 1.40
N ARG A 212 -24.55 14.77 0.34
CA ARG A 212 -25.19 15.29 -0.85
C ARG A 212 -25.99 14.20 -1.58
N ALA A 213 -25.43 12.99 -1.74
CA ALA A 213 -26.12 11.85 -2.34
C ALA A 213 -27.41 11.48 -1.58
N THR A 214 -27.35 11.53 -0.23
CA THR A 214 -28.52 11.28 0.62
C THR A 214 -29.60 12.37 0.45
N ASN A 215 -29.21 13.63 0.45
CA ASN A 215 -30.13 14.76 0.29
C ASN A 215 -30.79 14.78 -1.09
N GLU A 216 -30.07 14.38 -2.14
CA GLU A 216 -30.60 14.25 -3.51
C GLU A 216 -31.28 12.89 -3.75
N THR A 217 -31.45 12.05 -2.71
CA THR A 217 -32.10 10.72 -2.78
C THR A 217 -31.52 9.82 -3.88
N LEU A 218 -30.18 9.86 -4.03
CA LEU A 218 -29.48 9.04 -5.00
C LEU A 218 -29.66 7.56 -4.65
N ASN A 219 -29.95 6.70 -5.64
CA ASN A 219 -30.06 5.25 -5.43
C ASN A 219 -28.67 4.62 -5.21
N ALA A 220 -28.10 4.85 -4.03
CA ALA A 220 -26.75 4.45 -3.66
C ALA A 220 -26.66 4.03 -2.20
N GLU A 221 -25.85 3.03 -1.92
CA GLU A 221 -25.45 2.57 -0.59
C GLU A 221 -23.95 2.65 -0.44
N PHE A 222 -23.45 3.07 0.73
CA PHE A 222 -22.04 3.31 0.99
C PHE A 222 -21.52 2.43 2.12
N HIS A 223 -20.60 1.53 1.81
CA HIS A 223 -19.89 0.68 2.74
C HIS A 223 -18.55 1.30 3.10
N ILE A 224 -18.36 1.67 4.36
CA ILE A 224 -17.13 2.29 4.86
C ILE A 224 -16.41 1.29 5.73
N VAL A 225 -15.25 0.83 5.27
CA VAL A 225 -14.43 -0.19 5.93
C VAL A 225 -13.14 0.42 6.44
N GLY A 226 -12.89 0.33 7.74
CA GLY A 226 -11.67 0.85 8.34
C GLY A 226 -11.81 1.13 9.82
N TRP A 227 -10.74 1.64 10.43
CA TRP A 227 -10.76 2.11 11.80
C TRP A 227 -10.31 3.58 11.82
N TYR A 228 -10.88 4.36 12.72
CA TYR A 228 -10.47 5.74 12.91
C TYR A 228 -9.26 5.83 13.84
N GLU A 229 -8.29 6.66 13.46
CA GLU A 229 -7.13 6.99 14.29
C GLU A 229 -7.37 8.28 15.09
N ASP A 230 -8.27 9.16 14.61
CA ASP A 230 -8.62 10.44 15.21
C ASP A 230 -10.08 10.40 15.71
N GLU A 231 -10.32 10.83 16.96
CA GLU A 231 -11.66 10.86 17.58
C GLU A 231 -12.66 11.76 16.81
N GLU A 232 -12.18 12.79 16.11
CA GLU A 232 -13.00 13.64 15.24
C GLU A 232 -13.79 12.80 14.21
N TYR A 233 -13.17 11.75 13.65
CA TYR A 233 -13.83 10.89 12.66
C TYR A 233 -14.84 9.93 13.28
N LYS A 234 -14.71 9.58 14.55
CA LYS A 234 -15.72 8.82 15.27
C LYS A 234 -17.05 9.57 15.27
N THR A 235 -17.04 10.84 15.70
CA THR A 235 -18.24 11.68 15.72
C THR A 235 -18.84 11.85 14.31
N LYS A 236 -18.00 12.03 13.29
CA LYS A 236 -18.47 12.12 11.89
C LYS A 236 -19.14 10.84 11.42
N ILE A 237 -18.62 9.66 11.79
CA ILE A 237 -19.23 8.37 11.46
C ILE A 237 -20.55 8.19 12.21
N GLU A 238 -20.58 8.52 13.50
CA GLU A 238 -21.79 8.44 14.32
C GLU A 238 -22.92 9.31 13.78
N SER A 239 -22.62 10.42 13.09
CA SER A 239 -23.62 11.25 12.43
C SER A 239 -24.40 10.52 11.33
N PHE A 240 -23.86 9.41 10.80
CA PHE A 240 -24.52 8.57 9.81
C PHE A 240 -25.33 7.42 10.41
N ASN A 241 -25.37 7.24 11.74
CA ASN A 241 -26.06 6.08 12.37
C ASN A 241 -27.55 5.96 12.00
N ASN A 242 -28.20 7.07 11.66
CA ASN A 242 -29.60 7.08 11.21
C ASN A 242 -29.74 7.02 9.70
N ASN A 243 -28.65 6.99 8.94
CA ASN A 243 -28.68 6.90 7.50
C ASN A 243 -28.59 5.42 7.07
N LYS A 244 -29.71 4.85 6.65
CA LYS A 244 -29.81 3.44 6.24
C LYS A 244 -28.91 3.09 5.03
N ASN A 245 -28.48 4.09 4.27
CA ASN A 245 -27.66 3.90 3.08
C ASN A 245 -26.14 3.99 3.40
N VAL A 246 -25.76 4.11 4.68
CA VAL A 246 -24.37 4.14 5.10
C VAL A 246 -24.09 3.05 6.13
N ILE A 247 -23.18 2.14 5.81
CA ILE A 247 -22.84 1.00 6.66
C ILE A 247 -21.34 1.09 7.00
N PHE A 248 -21.04 1.11 8.29
CA PHE A 248 -19.68 1.18 8.79
C PHE A 248 -19.20 -0.18 9.32
N TYR A 249 -18.00 -0.59 8.91
CA TYR A 249 -17.33 -1.81 9.33
C TYR A 249 -15.99 -1.46 10.01
N ASN A 250 -15.92 -1.69 11.32
CA ASN A 250 -14.75 -1.37 12.11
C ASN A 250 -13.79 -2.56 12.20
N GLY A 251 -12.64 -2.46 11.54
CA GLY A 251 -11.53 -3.39 11.75
C GLY A 251 -11.79 -4.82 11.27
N VAL A 252 -12.29 -4.99 10.05
CA VAL A 252 -12.52 -6.31 9.43
C VAL A 252 -11.24 -6.96 8.92
N SER A 253 -11.26 -8.26 8.76
CA SER A 253 -10.17 -9.06 8.19
C SER A 253 -10.02 -8.82 6.68
N HIS A 254 -8.87 -9.20 6.12
CA HIS A 254 -8.64 -9.11 4.67
C HIS A 254 -9.62 -9.98 3.85
N GLU A 255 -10.01 -11.13 4.41
CA GLU A 255 -11.01 -12.02 3.79
C GLU A 255 -12.41 -11.36 3.76
N GLU A 256 -12.78 -10.66 4.84
CA GLU A 256 -14.05 -9.91 4.88
C GLU A 256 -14.02 -8.72 3.92
N VAL A 257 -12.88 -8.02 3.78
CA VAL A 257 -12.72 -6.97 2.75
C VAL A 257 -12.97 -7.53 1.36
N TYR A 258 -12.42 -8.71 1.03
CA TYR A 258 -12.67 -9.37 -0.25
C TYR A 258 -14.17 -9.66 -0.46
N LYS A 259 -14.85 -10.24 0.55
CA LYS A 259 -16.29 -10.52 0.47
C LYS A 259 -17.11 -9.25 0.22
N LEU A 260 -16.80 -8.17 0.94
CA LEU A 260 -17.45 -6.87 0.75
C LEU A 260 -17.17 -6.27 -0.63
N LEU A 261 -15.94 -6.36 -1.12
CA LEU A 261 -15.59 -5.91 -2.48
C LEU A 261 -16.41 -6.67 -3.54
N VAL A 262 -16.59 -7.98 -3.37
CA VAL A 262 -17.38 -8.81 -4.29
C VAL A 262 -18.87 -8.43 -4.31
N GLU A 263 -19.43 -8.00 -3.20
CA GLU A 263 -20.83 -7.60 -3.07
C GLU A 263 -21.11 -6.17 -3.57
N CYS A 264 -20.07 -5.34 -3.69
CA CYS A 264 -20.20 -3.96 -4.11
C CYS A 264 -19.98 -3.78 -5.63
N ASP A 265 -20.54 -2.68 -6.17
CA ASP A 265 -20.42 -2.33 -7.59
C ASP A 265 -19.13 -1.55 -7.91
N CYS A 266 -18.65 -0.73 -6.97
CA CYS A 266 -17.54 0.18 -7.22
C CYS A 266 -16.78 0.54 -5.95
N LEU A 267 -15.44 0.60 -6.05
CA LEU A 267 -14.58 1.18 -5.00
C LEU A 267 -14.56 2.71 -5.14
N ILE A 268 -14.66 3.44 -4.03
CA ILE A 268 -14.31 4.86 -3.94
C ILE A 268 -13.03 4.98 -3.13
N HIS A 269 -11.98 5.61 -3.69
CA HIS A 269 -10.72 5.80 -2.99
C HIS A 269 -10.23 7.25 -3.11
N PRO A 270 -10.68 8.14 -2.19
CA PRO A 270 -10.47 9.58 -2.28
C PRO A 270 -9.16 10.06 -1.63
N SER A 271 -8.15 9.19 -1.53
CA SER A 271 -6.90 9.49 -0.85
C SER A 271 -6.16 10.71 -1.44
N HIS A 272 -5.52 11.49 -0.57
CA HIS A 272 -4.71 12.64 -1.00
C HIS A 272 -3.27 12.25 -1.37
N HIS A 273 -2.77 11.11 -0.85
CA HIS A 273 -1.40 10.65 -1.07
C HIS A 273 -1.29 9.14 -0.99
N GLU A 274 -0.70 8.52 -2.00
CA GLU A 274 -0.39 7.09 -2.01
C GLU A 274 1.00 6.80 -2.62
N GLY A 275 1.59 5.70 -2.21
CA GLY A 275 2.70 5.11 -2.95
C GLY A 275 2.16 4.33 -4.15
N MET A 276 1.40 3.29 -3.86
CA MET A 276 0.45 2.56 -4.71
C MET A 276 -0.64 2.04 -3.78
N SER A 277 -1.88 2.32 -4.09
CA SER A 277 -3.01 1.87 -3.28
C SER A 277 -3.33 0.40 -3.55
N ASN A 278 -3.06 -0.46 -2.56
CA ASN A 278 -3.33 -1.89 -2.71
C ASN A 278 -4.82 -2.19 -2.86
N VAL A 279 -5.71 -1.45 -2.18
CA VAL A 279 -7.15 -1.69 -2.30
C VAL A 279 -7.69 -1.43 -3.71
N ILE A 280 -7.10 -0.49 -4.45
CA ILE A 280 -7.44 -0.30 -5.87
C ILE A 280 -7.05 -1.54 -6.68
N LEU A 281 -5.89 -2.14 -6.40
CA LEU A 281 -5.44 -3.36 -7.05
C LEU A 281 -6.32 -4.56 -6.68
N GLU A 282 -6.73 -4.65 -5.42
CA GLU A 282 -7.65 -5.69 -4.92
C GLU A 282 -9.03 -5.57 -5.55
N ALA A 283 -9.60 -4.36 -5.61
CA ALA A 283 -10.85 -4.10 -6.30
C ALA A 283 -10.75 -4.45 -7.79
N SER A 284 -9.69 -4.03 -8.46
CA SER A 284 -9.45 -4.36 -9.87
C SER A 284 -9.32 -5.86 -10.08
N ALA A 285 -8.60 -6.58 -9.21
CA ALA A 285 -8.46 -8.03 -9.27
C ALA A 285 -9.80 -8.75 -9.11
N THR A 286 -10.69 -8.26 -8.23
CA THR A 286 -12.03 -8.83 -8.04
C THR A 286 -13.02 -8.43 -9.15
N GLY A 287 -12.61 -7.63 -10.13
CA GLY A 287 -13.47 -7.15 -11.20
C GLY A 287 -14.35 -5.97 -10.79
N ARG A 288 -13.90 -5.14 -9.86
CA ARG A 288 -14.60 -3.92 -9.42
C ARG A 288 -13.91 -2.68 -9.97
N PRO A 289 -14.62 -1.83 -10.74
CA PRO A 289 -14.10 -0.54 -11.14
C PRO A 289 -13.93 0.38 -9.93
N SER A 290 -13.14 1.43 -10.09
CA SER A 290 -12.84 2.34 -8.98
C SER A 290 -13.03 3.80 -9.39
N ILE A 291 -13.57 4.62 -8.47
CA ILE A 291 -13.56 6.09 -8.53
C ILE A 291 -12.43 6.56 -7.61
N VAL A 292 -11.39 7.17 -8.17
CA VAL A 292 -10.16 7.47 -7.44
C VAL A 292 -9.71 8.91 -7.61
N SER A 293 -9.04 9.47 -6.62
CA SER A 293 -8.35 10.76 -6.75
C SER A 293 -7.33 10.69 -7.89
N ASN A 294 -7.27 11.72 -8.72
CA ASN A 294 -6.27 11.85 -9.77
C ASN A 294 -4.90 12.26 -9.19
N ILE A 295 -4.29 11.33 -8.50
CA ILE A 295 -2.96 11.47 -7.89
C ILE A 295 -2.08 10.27 -8.22
N PRO A 296 -0.74 10.41 -8.16
CA PRO A 296 0.17 9.28 -8.23
C PRO A 296 -0.15 8.22 -7.17
N GLY A 297 -0.07 6.94 -7.55
CA GLY A 297 -0.38 5.81 -6.68
C GLY A 297 -1.87 5.44 -6.60
N CYS A 298 -2.77 6.30 -7.13
CA CYS A 298 -4.17 5.97 -7.39
C CYS A 298 -4.43 5.86 -8.89
N ALA A 299 -4.03 6.87 -9.65
CA ALA A 299 -4.27 6.94 -11.09
C ALA A 299 -3.57 5.81 -11.87
N GLU A 300 -2.39 5.35 -11.45
CA GLU A 300 -1.74 4.21 -12.09
C GLU A 300 -2.57 2.93 -12.02
N GLY A 301 -3.35 2.73 -10.95
CA GLY A 301 -4.20 1.54 -10.76
C GLY A 301 -5.46 1.53 -11.63
N VAL A 302 -5.84 2.66 -12.23
CA VAL A 302 -7.09 2.83 -12.99
C VAL A 302 -6.78 3.37 -14.39
N THR A 303 -7.60 3.04 -15.38
CA THR A 303 -7.62 3.70 -16.69
C THR A 303 -8.93 4.44 -16.81
N ASP A 304 -8.87 5.79 -16.85
CA ASP A 304 -10.05 6.64 -16.82
C ASP A 304 -11.03 6.32 -17.95
N GLY A 305 -12.32 6.19 -17.61
CA GLY A 305 -13.41 5.82 -18.51
C GLY A 305 -13.40 4.36 -19.00
N LYS A 306 -12.34 3.56 -18.67
CA LYS A 306 -12.20 2.14 -19.08
C LYS A 306 -12.28 1.15 -17.93
N SER A 307 -11.55 1.41 -16.83
CA SER A 307 -11.56 0.53 -15.65
C SER A 307 -12.01 1.26 -14.37
N GLY A 308 -12.48 2.49 -14.51
CA GLY A 308 -12.96 3.35 -13.44
C GLY A 308 -12.92 4.81 -13.87
N PHE A 309 -12.93 5.71 -12.89
CA PHE A 309 -12.99 7.15 -13.14
C PHE A 309 -12.04 7.91 -12.21
N TYR A 310 -11.46 8.99 -12.71
CA TYR A 310 -10.73 9.96 -11.91
C TYR A 310 -11.62 11.09 -11.46
N PHE A 311 -11.34 11.62 -10.29
CA PHE A 311 -11.83 12.92 -9.86
C PHE A 311 -10.68 13.78 -9.34
N GLU A 312 -10.85 15.09 -9.34
CA GLU A 312 -9.86 16.04 -8.87
C GLU A 312 -9.69 15.89 -7.34
N VAL A 313 -8.44 15.70 -6.89
CA VAL A 313 -8.14 15.50 -5.45
C VAL A 313 -8.66 16.69 -4.61
N LYS A 314 -9.29 16.39 -3.48
CA LYS A 314 -9.91 17.38 -2.56
C LYS A 314 -11.11 18.12 -3.15
N ASN A 315 -11.63 17.70 -4.28
CA ASN A 315 -12.82 18.27 -4.91
C ASN A 315 -14.04 17.38 -4.62
N THR A 316 -14.84 17.80 -3.63
CA THR A 316 -16.06 17.08 -3.22
C THR A 316 -17.10 17.05 -4.35
N ASP A 317 -17.24 18.13 -5.10
CA ASP A 317 -18.26 18.23 -6.16
C ASP A 317 -17.92 17.29 -7.31
N ASP A 318 -16.66 17.25 -7.75
CA ASP A 318 -16.23 16.31 -8.79
C ASP A 318 -16.38 14.85 -8.34
N LEU A 319 -16.01 14.53 -7.09
CA LEU A 319 -16.24 13.21 -6.51
C LEU A 319 -17.73 12.84 -6.55
N TYR A 320 -18.61 13.75 -6.12
CA TYR A 320 -20.04 13.54 -6.14
C TYR A 320 -20.56 13.30 -7.57
N GLU A 321 -20.15 14.11 -8.53
CA GLU A 321 -20.57 13.94 -9.92
C GLU A 321 -20.13 12.59 -10.52
N LYS A 322 -18.93 12.06 -10.15
CA LYS A 322 -18.52 10.71 -10.55
C LYS A 322 -19.38 9.63 -9.89
N ILE A 323 -19.72 9.78 -8.61
CA ILE A 323 -20.63 8.86 -7.91
C ILE A 323 -22.00 8.87 -8.61
N LYS A 324 -22.57 10.06 -8.83
CA LYS A 324 -23.85 10.23 -9.51
C LYS A 324 -23.85 9.63 -10.93
N TYR A 325 -22.81 9.92 -11.70
CA TYR A 325 -22.67 9.34 -13.04
C TYR A 325 -22.62 7.81 -12.99
N PHE A 326 -21.86 7.23 -12.06
CA PHE A 326 -21.75 5.77 -11.94
C PHE A 326 -23.10 5.11 -11.64
N THR A 327 -24.00 5.75 -10.88
CA THR A 327 -25.34 5.20 -10.61
C THR A 327 -26.23 5.16 -11.87
N THR A 328 -25.96 5.97 -12.88
CA THR A 328 -26.71 5.98 -14.15
C THR A 328 -26.26 4.90 -15.14
N LEU A 329 -25.13 4.24 -14.89
CA LEU A 329 -24.59 3.23 -15.80
C LEU A 329 -25.43 1.96 -15.78
N SER A 330 -25.63 1.38 -16.97
CA SER A 330 -26.25 0.06 -17.08
C SER A 330 -25.36 -1.01 -16.44
N HIS A 331 -25.96 -2.12 -15.98
CA HIS A 331 -25.21 -3.28 -15.46
C HIS A 331 -24.12 -3.74 -16.44
N GLN A 332 -24.44 -3.83 -17.73
CA GLN A 332 -23.45 -4.20 -18.76
C GLN A 332 -22.24 -3.25 -18.76
N LYS A 333 -22.46 -1.93 -18.68
CA LYS A 333 -21.37 -0.97 -18.67
C LYS A 333 -20.50 -1.08 -17.42
N LYS A 334 -21.11 -1.30 -16.24
CA LYS A 334 -20.40 -1.60 -14.99
C LYS A 334 -19.57 -2.87 -15.10
N SER A 335 -20.13 -3.93 -15.68
CA SER A 335 -19.45 -5.20 -15.94
C SER A 335 -18.24 -5.02 -16.86
N ASP A 336 -18.38 -4.24 -17.94
CA ASP A 336 -17.28 -3.98 -18.88
C ASP A 336 -16.13 -3.21 -18.20
N LEU A 337 -16.45 -2.22 -17.35
CA LEU A 337 -15.47 -1.51 -16.53
C LEU A 337 -14.74 -2.47 -15.57
N GLY A 338 -15.49 -3.37 -14.93
CA GLY A 338 -14.92 -4.36 -14.01
C GLY A 338 -14.00 -5.37 -14.71
N LYS A 339 -14.40 -5.87 -15.89
CA LYS A 339 -13.55 -6.74 -16.73
C LYS A 339 -12.26 -6.05 -17.16
N ALA A 340 -12.34 -4.80 -17.57
CA ALA A 340 -11.17 -4.01 -17.93
C ALA A 340 -10.25 -3.74 -16.71
N ALA A 341 -10.83 -3.53 -15.52
CA ALA A 341 -10.06 -3.42 -14.27
C ALA A 341 -9.30 -4.73 -13.98
N ARG A 342 -9.97 -5.89 -14.10
CA ARG A 342 -9.34 -7.20 -13.95
C ARG A 342 -8.20 -7.43 -14.93
N GLN A 343 -8.41 -7.16 -16.21
CA GLN A 343 -7.37 -7.29 -17.23
C GLN A 343 -6.14 -6.44 -16.92
N LYS A 344 -6.34 -5.22 -16.44
CA LYS A 344 -5.25 -4.35 -15.99
C LYS A 344 -4.51 -4.93 -14.78
N ALA A 345 -5.24 -5.47 -13.80
CA ALA A 345 -4.63 -6.13 -12.65
C ALA A 345 -3.76 -7.32 -13.05
N GLU A 346 -4.25 -8.17 -13.96
CA GLU A 346 -3.52 -9.33 -14.47
C GLU A 346 -2.25 -8.94 -15.24
N SER A 347 -2.33 -7.95 -16.12
CA SER A 347 -1.23 -7.58 -17.00
C SER A 347 -0.16 -6.72 -16.33
N GLU A 348 -0.53 -5.87 -15.36
CA GLU A 348 0.36 -4.86 -14.82
C GLU A 348 0.66 -5.02 -13.32
N PHE A 349 -0.24 -5.66 -12.56
CA PHE A 349 -0.20 -5.64 -11.09
C PHE A 349 -0.20 -7.02 -10.43
N ASP A 350 -0.05 -8.12 -11.20
CA ASP A 350 0.11 -9.43 -10.59
C ASP A 350 1.32 -9.42 -9.64
N ARG A 351 1.12 -9.91 -8.42
CA ARG A 351 2.18 -10.01 -7.41
C ARG A 351 3.38 -10.82 -7.87
N GLN A 352 3.17 -11.76 -8.79
CA GLN A 352 4.25 -12.53 -9.37
C GLN A 352 5.28 -11.64 -10.08
N ILE A 353 4.85 -10.55 -10.74
CA ILE A 353 5.75 -9.56 -11.36
C ILE A 353 6.71 -8.96 -10.32
N VAL A 354 6.21 -8.69 -9.12
CA VAL A 354 7.03 -8.14 -8.02
C VAL A 354 7.99 -9.20 -7.49
N ILE A 355 7.51 -10.43 -7.28
CA ILE A 355 8.30 -11.56 -6.79
C ILE A 355 9.46 -11.84 -7.74
N ASP A 356 9.22 -11.90 -9.05
CA ASP A 356 10.24 -12.18 -10.07
C ASP A 356 11.33 -11.11 -10.06
N LYS A 357 10.95 -9.82 -9.98
CA LYS A 357 11.92 -8.72 -9.90
C LYS A 357 12.81 -8.77 -8.64
N TYR A 358 12.29 -9.27 -7.52
CA TYR A 358 13.11 -9.50 -6.32
C TYR A 358 14.00 -10.73 -6.48
N TYR A 359 13.47 -11.79 -7.06
CA TYR A 359 14.19 -13.05 -7.25
C TYR A 359 15.38 -12.92 -8.21
N GLU A 360 15.24 -12.15 -9.30
CA GLU A 360 16.33 -11.80 -10.23
C GLU A 360 17.52 -11.09 -9.55
N LEU A 361 17.32 -10.50 -8.41
CA LEU A 361 18.37 -9.82 -7.66
C LEU A 361 19.11 -10.73 -6.69
N ILE A 362 18.66 -11.95 -6.51
CA ILE A 362 19.29 -12.93 -5.63
C ILE A 362 20.29 -13.74 -6.42
#